data_94ef2ad3795b173d6297ce6d71d217a2
#
_entry.id   94ef2ad3795b173d6297ce6d71d217a2
#
_cell.length_a   1.000
_cell.length_b   1.000
_cell.length_c   1.000
_cell.angle_alpha   90.00
_cell.angle_beta   90.00
_cell.angle_gamma   90.00
#
_symmetry.space_group_name_H-M   'P 1'
#
loop_
_entity.id
_entity.type
_entity.pdbx_description
1 polymer ?
#
loop_
_entity_poly.entity_id
_entity_poly.type
_entity_poly.pdbx_seq_one_letter_code
_entity_poly.pdbx_strand_id
1 'polypeptide(L)'
;MMKSTEEYRDSLRSYNPRVFIDGRQIENVADEPLLQPGINGIGITYDYASKPEFAPLMLAREQETGKMVNRLLHIDRTTDDLLAKLEAIRILCCEAGCVQRYLVHDAFNGLYQATKRCDAEEGTGYFERFRDFMIDCLLYTSDAADE
;
A
#
# COMPACT_ATOMS: atom_id res chain seq x y z
N MET A 1 8.87 11.96 -2.16
CA MET A 1 7.47 12.52 -2.18
C MET A 1 6.51 11.36 -2.39
N MET A 2 5.28 11.38 -1.82
CA MET A 2 4.29 10.32 -2.11
C MET A 2 3.81 10.44 -3.55
N LYS A 3 3.60 9.28 -4.22
CA LYS A 3 3.03 9.26 -5.58
C LYS A 3 1.65 9.94 -5.61
N SER A 4 1.32 10.58 -6.71
CA SER A 4 -0.05 10.98 -7.06
C SER A 4 -0.82 9.81 -7.67
N THR A 5 -2.15 9.97 -7.84
CA THR A 5 -2.97 9.00 -8.58
C THR A 5 -2.49 8.85 -10.03
N GLU A 6 -2.05 9.94 -10.67
CA GLU A 6 -1.59 9.87 -12.06
C GLU A 6 -0.24 9.15 -12.17
N GLU A 7 0.72 9.42 -11.27
CA GLU A 7 1.98 8.68 -11.21
C GLU A 7 1.76 7.18 -10.92
N TYR A 8 0.75 6.84 -10.11
CA TYR A 8 0.34 5.45 -9.91
C TYR A 8 -0.19 4.84 -11.22
N ARG A 9 -1.04 5.53 -11.97
CA ARG A 9 -1.52 5.07 -13.29
C ARG A 9 -0.38 4.88 -14.28
N ASP A 10 0.56 5.82 -14.33
CA ASP A 10 1.75 5.72 -15.19
C ASP A 10 2.63 4.53 -14.81
N SER A 11 2.76 4.23 -13.52
CA SER A 11 3.47 3.03 -13.09
C SER A 11 2.78 1.74 -13.54
N LEU A 12 1.43 1.71 -13.58
CA LEU A 12 0.69 0.57 -14.13
C LEU A 12 0.87 0.41 -15.64
N ARG A 13 0.95 1.53 -16.39
CA ARG A 13 1.26 1.51 -17.81
C ARG A 13 2.65 0.95 -18.09
N SER A 14 3.63 1.34 -17.29
CA SER A 14 5.02 0.88 -17.42
C SER A 14 5.20 -0.59 -17.03
N TYR A 15 4.44 -1.08 -16.04
CA TYR A 15 4.54 -2.46 -15.54
C TYR A 15 4.05 -3.51 -16.54
N ASN A 16 3.10 -3.15 -17.41
CA ASN A 16 2.56 -3.95 -18.50
C ASN A 16 2.28 -5.44 -18.16
N PRO A 17 1.50 -5.73 -17.12
CA PRO A 17 1.19 -7.10 -16.73
C PRO A 17 0.28 -7.78 -17.78
N ARG A 18 0.45 -9.08 -17.95
CA ARG A 18 -0.41 -9.86 -18.83
C ARG A 18 -1.72 -10.24 -18.11
N VAL A 19 -2.78 -9.50 -18.39
CA VAL A 19 -4.10 -9.64 -17.76
C VAL A 19 -5.13 -10.08 -18.79
N PHE A 20 -6.06 -10.96 -18.39
CA PHE A 20 -7.18 -11.41 -19.20
C PHE A 20 -8.50 -11.13 -18.48
N ILE A 21 -9.48 -10.59 -19.21
CA ILE A 21 -10.85 -10.40 -18.75
C ILE A 21 -11.79 -11.06 -19.77
N ASP A 22 -12.62 -12.00 -19.32
CA ASP A 22 -13.55 -12.76 -20.16
C ASP A 22 -12.88 -13.38 -21.40
N GLY A 23 -11.66 -13.91 -21.22
CA GLY A 23 -10.87 -14.51 -22.29
C GLY A 23 -10.17 -13.52 -23.24
N ARG A 24 -10.40 -12.22 -23.11
CA ARG A 24 -9.73 -11.16 -23.87
C ARG A 24 -8.49 -10.68 -23.13
N GLN A 25 -7.35 -10.64 -23.78
CA GLN A 25 -6.15 -10.02 -23.22
C GLN A 25 -6.32 -8.50 -23.20
N ILE A 26 -5.99 -7.90 -22.06
CA ILE A 26 -6.00 -6.46 -21.87
C ILE A 26 -4.65 -5.88 -22.31
N GLU A 27 -4.66 -4.89 -23.19
CA GLU A 27 -3.44 -4.26 -23.69
C GLU A 27 -2.81 -3.34 -22.63
N ASN A 28 -3.65 -2.57 -21.94
CA ASN A 28 -3.20 -1.62 -20.90
C ASN A 28 -4.19 -1.65 -19.71
N VAL A 29 -3.70 -2.15 -18.58
CA VAL A 29 -4.53 -2.26 -17.36
C VAL A 29 -4.94 -0.91 -16.78
N ALA A 30 -4.11 0.12 -16.94
CA ALA A 30 -4.39 1.46 -16.43
C ALA A 30 -5.56 2.14 -17.16
N ASP A 31 -5.83 1.75 -18.40
CA ASP A 31 -6.83 2.39 -19.25
C ASP A 31 -8.05 1.49 -19.51
N GLU A 32 -8.06 0.25 -19.01
CA GLU A 32 -9.18 -0.69 -19.13
C GLU A 32 -10.38 -0.24 -18.27
N PRO A 33 -11.55 0.05 -18.85
CA PRO A 33 -12.71 0.57 -18.13
C PRO A 33 -13.18 -0.31 -16.96
N LEU A 34 -13.10 -1.64 -17.10
CA LEU A 34 -13.52 -2.57 -16.03
C LEU A 34 -12.60 -2.54 -14.81
N LEU A 35 -11.36 -2.08 -14.96
CA LEU A 35 -10.39 -1.97 -13.87
C LEU A 35 -10.37 -0.58 -13.22
N GLN A 36 -10.99 0.44 -13.85
CA GLN A 36 -10.98 1.82 -13.34
C GLN A 36 -11.50 1.96 -11.91
N PRO A 37 -12.60 1.30 -11.48
CA PRO A 37 -13.06 1.44 -10.11
C PRO A 37 -12.00 1.04 -9.07
N GLY A 38 -11.28 -0.07 -9.30
CA GLY A 38 -10.21 -0.52 -8.41
C GLY A 38 -9.00 0.41 -8.43
N ILE A 39 -8.59 0.86 -9.64
CA ILE A 39 -7.48 1.80 -9.81
C ILE A 39 -7.78 3.13 -9.12
N ASN A 40 -8.99 3.66 -9.27
CA ASN A 40 -9.41 4.89 -8.61
C ASN A 40 -9.45 4.73 -7.09
N GLY A 41 -9.98 3.61 -6.59
CA GLY A 41 -10.01 3.31 -5.17
C GLY A 41 -8.62 3.27 -4.52
N ILE A 42 -7.60 2.76 -5.23
CA ILE A 42 -6.21 2.84 -4.78
C ILE A 42 -5.66 4.27 -4.93
N GLY A 43 -5.94 4.93 -6.05
CA GLY A 43 -5.50 6.30 -6.33
C GLY A 43 -5.88 7.29 -5.24
N ILE A 44 -7.11 7.24 -4.73
CA ILE A 44 -7.57 8.08 -3.62
C ILE A 44 -6.66 8.00 -2.40
N THR A 45 -6.04 6.86 -2.13
CA THR A 45 -5.11 6.71 -1.00
C THR A 45 -3.84 7.55 -1.16
N TYR A 46 -3.43 7.83 -2.38
CA TYR A 46 -2.30 8.73 -2.68
C TYR A 46 -2.73 10.19 -2.61
N ASP A 47 -3.87 10.51 -3.23
CA ASP A 47 -4.38 11.89 -3.26
C ASP A 47 -4.66 12.42 -1.85
N TYR A 48 -5.25 11.61 -0.96
CA TYR A 48 -5.48 12.01 0.42
C TYR A 48 -4.17 12.16 1.20
N ALA A 49 -3.16 11.34 0.94
CA ALA A 49 -1.85 11.45 1.58
C ALA A 49 -1.10 12.73 1.17
N SER A 50 -1.41 13.31 0.01
CA SER A 50 -0.82 14.56 -0.48
C SER A 50 -1.54 15.82 0.01
N LYS A 51 -2.78 15.72 0.55
CA LYS A 51 -3.54 16.85 1.08
C LYS A 51 -3.04 17.22 2.48
N PRO A 52 -2.62 18.47 2.73
CA PRO A 52 -2.04 18.88 4.02
C PRO A 52 -2.94 18.57 5.23
N GLU A 53 -4.25 18.72 5.08
CA GLU A 53 -5.24 18.48 6.13
C GLU A 53 -5.38 17.00 6.51
N PHE A 54 -5.09 16.09 5.58
CA PHE A 54 -5.18 14.64 5.79
C PHE A 54 -3.81 13.96 5.96
N ALA A 55 -2.73 14.60 5.53
CA ALA A 55 -1.39 14.03 5.59
C ALA A 55 -1.01 13.49 6.98
N PRO A 56 -1.30 14.17 8.12
CA PRO A 56 -0.99 13.65 9.44
C PRO A 56 -1.69 12.32 9.76
N LEU A 57 -2.88 12.12 9.18
CA LEU A 57 -3.63 10.86 9.33
C LEU A 57 -3.21 9.80 8.32
N MET A 58 -2.95 10.20 7.07
CA MET A 58 -2.67 9.28 5.96
C MET A 58 -1.21 8.80 5.90
N LEU A 59 -0.30 9.49 6.58
CA LEU A 59 1.11 9.17 6.61
C LEU A 59 1.53 8.65 7.98
N ALA A 60 2.50 7.75 7.99
CA ALA A 60 3.16 7.23 9.19
C ALA A 60 4.67 7.10 8.94
N ARG A 61 5.48 7.19 10.00
CA ARG A 61 6.92 6.92 9.91
C ARG A 61 7.17 5.43 10.13
N GLU A 62 7.60 4.74 9.08
CA GLU A 62 7.95 3.33 9.20
C GLU A 62 9.29 3.16 9.95
N GLN A 63 9.30 2.29 10.95
CA GLN A 63 10.45 2.14 11.84
C GLN A 63 11.64 1.44 11.18
N GLU A 64 11.39 0.47 10.29
CA GLU A 64 12.44 -0.29 9.62
C GLU A 64 13.26 0.58 8.65
N THR A 65 12.60 1.56 8.01
CA THR A 65 13.25 2.43 7.02
C THR A 65 13.48 3.86 7.52
N GLY A 66 12.79 4.28 8.56
CA GLY A 66 12.76 5.66 9.02
C GLY A 66 12.04 6.63 8.08
N LYS A 67 11.47 6.15 6.97
CA LYS A 67 10.78 6.97 5.95
C LYS A 67 9.32 7.21 6.30
N MET A 68 8.77 8.29 5.75
CA MET A 68 7.33 8.52 5.76
C MET A 68 6.69 7.65 4.67
N VAL A 69 5.70 6.86 5.05
CA VAL A 69 4.99 5.94 4.16
C VAL A 69 3.48 6.18 4.26
N ASN A 70 2.72 5.69 3.28
CA ASN A 70 1.28 5.65 3.42
C ASN A 70 0.89 4.77 4.61
N ARG A 71 0.02 5.27 5.50
CA ARG A 71 -0.39 4.56 6.72
C ARG A 71 -0.96 3.16 6.44
N LEU A 72 -1.58 2.95 5.31
CA LEU A 72 -2.08 1.63 4.90
C LEU A 72 -0.96 0.62 4.51
N LEU A 73 0.31 1.01 4.64
CA LEU A 73 1.48 0.14 4.46
C LEU A 73 2.38 0.11 5.71
N HIS A 74 2.01 0.86 6.74
CA HIS A 74 2.75 0.92 8.01
C HIS A 74 2.49 -0.32 8.87
N ILE A 75 3.50 -0.78 9.61
CA ILE A 75 3.34 -1.81 10.62
C ILE A 75 2.90 -1.16 11.94
N ASP A 76 1.69 -1.46 12.40
CA ASP A 76 1.15 -0.93 13.65
C ASP A 76 1.97 -1.42 14.85
N ARG A 77 2.45 -0.50 15.68
CA ARG A 77 3.23 -0.79 16.89
C ARG A 77 2.48 -0.42 18.15
N THR A 78 1.52 0.49 18.03
CA THR A 78 0.78 1.06 19.15
C THR A 78 -0.71 1.04 18.90
N THR A 79 -1.48 1.21 19.97
CA THR A 79 -2.94 1.40 19.84
C THR A 79 -3.27 2.65 19.03
N ASP A 80 -2.47 3.70 19.13
CA ASP A 80 -2.68 4.94 18.39
C ASP A 80 -2.47 4.73 16.88
N ASP A 81 -1.52 3.90 16.46
CA ASP A 81 -1.35 3.52 15.05
C ASP A 81 -2.62 2.84 14.52
N LEU A 82 -3.15 1.89 15.31
CA LEU A 82 -4.37 1.16 14.96
C LEU A 82 -5.59 2.08 14.88
N LEU A 83 -5.77 2.98 15.84
CA LEU A 83 -6.87 3.95 15.83
C LEU A 83 -6.77 4.91 14.64
N ALA A 84 -5.57 5.43 14.37
CA ALA A 84 -5.33 6.29 13.21
C ALA A 84 -5.59 5.55 11.89
N LYS A 85 -5.20 4.27 11.78
CA LYS A 85 -5.54 3.43 10.62
C LYS A 85 -7.05 3.30 10.44
N LEU A 86 -7.79 2.99 11.50
CA LEU A 86 -9.25 2.84 11.42
C LEU A 86 -9.93 4.12 10.94
N GLU A 87 -9.47 5.28 11.44
CA GLU A 87 -10.00 6.57 11.00
C GLU A 87 -9.62 6.88 9.55
N ALA A 88 -8.40 6.59 9.12
CA ALA A 88 -7.98 6.72 7.73
C ALA A 88 -8.85 5.86 6.80
N ILE A 89 -9.08 4.58 7.15
CA ILE A 89 -9.93 3.68 6.39
C ILE A 89 -11.37 4.23 6.32
N ARG A 90 -11.90 4.71 7.44
CA ARG A 90 -13.26 5.28 7.50
C ARG A 90 -13.42 6.43 6.51
N ILE A 91 -12.50 7.38 6.51
CA ILE A 91 -12.53 8.54 5.59
C ILE A 91 -12.43 8.08 4.13
N LEU A 92 -11.46 7.24 3.83
CA LEU A 92 -11.23 6.76 2.47
C LEU A 92 -12.40 5.91 1.95
N CYS A 93 -13.05 5.09 2.80
CA CYS A 93 -14.23 4.32 2.42
C CYS A 93 -15.45 5.21 2.20
N CYS A 94 -15.58 6.32 2.90
CA CYS A 94 -16.65 7.31 2.61
C CYS A 94 -16.49 7.93 1.22
N GLU A 95 -15.27 8.11 0.75
CA GLU A 95 -14.96 8.67 -0.56
C GLU A 95 -15.09 7.63 -1.69
N ALA A 96 -14.48 6.46 -1.51
CA ALA A 96 -14.31 5.44 -2.57
C ALA A 96 -15.31 4.28 -2.49
N GLY A 97 -16.12 4.20 -1.45
CA GLY A 97 -16.98 3.05 -1.16
C GLY A 97 -16.23 1.85 -0.58
N CYS A 98 -15.03 1.55 -1.07
CA CYS A 98 -14.15 0.50 -0.55
C CYS A 98 -12.69 0.85 -0.80
N VAL A 99 -11.84 0.68 0.22
CA VAL A 99 -10.38 0.87 0.10
C VAL A 99 -9.70 -0.47 0.23
N GLN A 100 -9.54 -1.18 -0.88
CA GLN A 100 -8.94 -2.53 -0.90
C GLN A 100 -7.49 -2.57 -0.37
N ARG A 101 -6.78 -1.43 -0.35
CA ARG A 101 -5.41 -1.34 0.13
C ARG A 101 -5.25 -1.70 1.62
N TYR A 102 -6.30 -1.63 2.42
CA TYR A 102 -6.26 -2.08 3.81
C TYR A 102 -5.97 -3.57 3.95
N LEU A 103 -6.32 -4.39 2.96
CA LEU A 103 -5.99 -5.82 2.95
C LEU A 103 -4.47 -6.06 2.95
N VAL A 104 -3.72 -5.23 2.23
CA VAL A 104 -2.24 -5.28 2.25
C VAL A 104 -1.72 -4.91 3.64
N HIS A 105 -2.30 -3.91 4.28
CA HIS A 105 -1.96 -3.52 5.64
C HIS A 105 -2.16 -4.68 6.63
N ASP A 106 -3.32 -5.33 6.59
CA ASP A 106 -3.63 -6.45 7.48
C ASP A 106 -2.69 -7.63 7.22
N ALA A 107 -2.41 -7.94 5.94
CA ALA A 107 -1.46 -8.97 5.57
C ALA A 107 -0.04 -8.66 6.08
N PHE A 108 0.44 -7.43 5.94
CA PHE A 108 1.77 -7.02 6.41
C PHE A 108 1.88 -7.14 7.94
N ASN A 109 0.88 -6.67 8.67
CA ASN A 109 0.87 -6.77 10.13
C ASN A 109 0.79 -8.23 10.60
N GLY A 110 -0.03 -9.07 9.95
CA GLY A 110 -0.11 -10.50 10.22
C GLY A 110 1.20 -11.24 9.94
N LEU A 111 1.80 -11.01 8.77
CA LEU A 111 3.06 -11.63 8.38
C LEU A 111 4.22 -11.16 9.26
N TYR A 112 4.25 -9.90 9.66
CA TYR A 112 5.27 -9.38 10.57
C TYR A 112 5.32 -10.17 11.88
N GLN A 113 4.18 -10.44 12.47
CA GLN A 113 4.09 -11.20 13.71
C GLN A 113 4.35 -12.70 13.49
N ALA A 114 3.75 -13.29 12.45
CA ALA A 114 3.85 -14.71 12.17
C ALA A 114 5.28 -15.13 11.84
N THR A 115 5.98 -14.36 10.99
CA THR A 115 7.36 -14.68 10.59
C THR A 115 8.34 -14.54 11.75
N LYS A 116 8.20 -13.50 12.59
CA LYS A 116 9.02 -13.37 13.81
C LYS A 116 8.83 -14.54 14.78
N ARG A 117 7.58 -14.96 14.95
CA ARG A 117 7.28 -16.10 15.82
C ARG A 117 7.86 -17.40 15.26
N CYS A 118 7.69 -17.66 13.95
CA CYS A 118 8.28 -18.83 13.30
C CYS A 118 9.79 -18.87 13.45
N ASP A 119 10.47 -17.75 13.24
CA ASP A 119 11.93 -17.69 13.38
C ASP A 119 12.38 -17.98 14.82
N ALA A 120 11.62 -17.49 15.81
CA ALA A 120 11.93 -17.73 17.22
C ALA A 120 11.67 -19.17 17.66
N GLU A 121 10.62 -19.81 17.14
CA GLU A 121 10.20 -21.18 17.52
C GLU A 121 10.95 -22.27 16.72
N GLU A 122 11.20 -22.03 15.43
CA GLU A 122 11.68 -23.05 14.49
C GLU A 122 13.09 -22.74 13.91
N GLY A 123 13.70 -21.61 14.28
CA GLY A 123 15.01 -21.20 13.78
C GLY A 123 15.05 -20.93 12.27
N THR A 124 13.94 -20.49 11.69
CA THR A 124 13.84 -20.14 10.26
C THR A 124 14.36 -18.72 10.00
N GLY A 125 14.46 -18.31 8.73
CA GLY A 125 14.81 -16.94 8.30
C GLY A 125 13.69 -16.28 7.52
N TYR A 126 12.46 -16.47 7.91
CA TYR A 126 11.29 -15.93 7.20
C TYR A 126 11.11 -14.44 7.41
N PHE A 127 11.43 -13.93 8.61
CA PHE A 127 11.27 -12.52 8.92
C PHE A 127 12.16 -11.62 8.07
N GLU A 128 13.42 -12.00 7.87
CA GLU A 128 14.33 -11.23 7.02
C GLU A 128 13.82 -11.10 5.59
N ARG A 129 13.39 -12.22 4.98
CA ARG A 129 12.81 -12.22 3.64
C ARG A 129 11.52 -11.40 3.53
N PHE A 130 10.66 -11.49 4.54
CA PHE A 130 9.45 -10.68 4.60
C PHE A 130 9.77 -9.19 4.75
N ARG A 131 10.71 -8.84 5.63
CA ARG A 131 11.16 -7.46 5.83
C ARG A 131 11.69 -6.85 4.53
N ASP A 132 12.54 -7.57 3.80
CA ASP A 132 13.11 -7.08 2.55
C ASP A 132 12.00 -6.87 1.50
N PHE A 133 11.09 -7.83 1.35
CA PHE A 133 9.91 -7.67 0.49
C PHE A 133 9.04 -6.47 0.89
N MET A 134 8.80 -6.25 2.18
CA MET A 134 8.04 -5.12 2.68
C MET A 134 8.74 -3.80 2.35
N ILE A 135 10.06 -3.72 2.54
CA ILE A 135 10.86 -2.54 2.22
C ILE A 135 10.78 -2.22 0.73
N ASP A 136 10.91 -3.21 -0.14
CA ASP A 136 10.78 -3.04 -1.58
C ASP A 136 9.38 -2.52 -1.95
N CYS A 137 8.32 -3.09 -1.36
CA CYS A 137 6.95 -2.59 -1.55
C CYS A 137 6.78 -1.14 -1.08
N LEU A 138 7.36 -0.78 0.07
CA LEU A 138 7.31 0.59 0.62
C LEU A 138 8.06 1.58 -0.29
N LEU A 139 9.26 1.22 -0.74
CA LEU A 139 10.06 2.04 -1.65
C LEU A 139 9.34 2.24 -2.99
N TYR A 140 8.84 1.17 -3.58
CA TYR A 140 8.11 1.25 -4.85
C TYR A 140 6.87 2.15 -4.78
N THR A 141 6.20 2.23 -3.63
CA THR A 141 4.99 3.04 -3.45
C THR A 141 5.24 4.46 -2.97
N SER A 142 6.42 4.73 -2.37
CA SER A 142 6.75 6.04 -1.79
C SER A 142 7.84 6.83 -2.53
N ASP A 143 8.72 6.18 -3.31
CA ASP A 143 9.96 6.78 -3.84
C ASP A 143 10.14 6.65 -5.35
N ALA A 144 9.15 6.92 -6.17
CA ALA A 144 9.37 6.99 -7.62
C ALA A 144 9.95 8.35 -8.11
N ALA A 145 10.55 9.15 -7.23
CA ALA A 145 10.95 10.52 -7.54
C ALA A 145 12.41 10.89 -7.18
N ASP A 146 13.28 9.95 -6.83
CA ASP A 146 14.66 10.25 -6.44
C ASP A 146 15.71 9.43 -7.24
N GLU A 147 15.49 9.20 -8.56
CA GLU A 147 16.55 8.86 -9.52
C GLU A 147 16.47 9.73 -10.76
#